data_026f23b46eacfe14caec3c3ce7e030a0
#
_entry.id   026f23b46eacfe14caec3c3ce7e030a0
#
_cell.length_a   1.000
_cell.length_b   1.000
_cell.length_c   1.000
_cell.angle_alpha   90.00
_cell.angle_beta   90.00
_cell.angle_gamma   90.00
#
_symmetry.space_group_name_H-M   'P 1'
#
loop_
_entity.id
_entity.type
_entity.pdbx_description
1 polymer ?
#
loop_
_entity_poly.entity_id
_entity_poly.type
_entity_poly.pdbx_seq_one_letter_code
_entity_poly.pdbx_strand_id
1 'polypeptide(L)'
;MSYRRALRLRPDSNGLRTAAPPTRLVEKVISHPKAGFLRGCSILAAKIPQTGDCVTAEVAAPSSARYLTLSYRWGSNPIRLLSSNIEAFRRGRPIAELPVLFRDVFEVARQFSIRYVWIDALCIIQDQQDDWAKEASTMHLVYSNSVCTIAASGSTSPDDSLFHEGDPAFIRPGMVQSKLCSDEPQSFYILDYQYWDRQIYEGPLHNRGWVFQERHLSPRTLFFGRHQILWECWTEHKCEAFPQGVPFHHSDKTLNLPKVELEAPSPENNVKDVTSMSLWGRLIEEYSRCELTHPSDKLHAIAGVAKWFEKVTGDEYVAGLWKSRFELMLDWRINEPKPRVTQDYRAPSWSWASVDGPVGLWGLSAKAECLVELVRTTVETSTPDKMSTVLRASAVLRARVIPVICEFGSMPFVTFPTSAGEFRVHVFLDTSDVQVIQGKKIYYMPLKLDYSYPQDEETARHIVCIMLEQLGTWSTRLPQYRRLGHFVLHERDGVDLDSLCVEPKMGEAEIV
;
A
#
# COMPACT_ATOMS: atom_id res chain seq x y z
N MET A 1 -1.50 23.40 11.51
CA MET A 1 -2.33 23.69 12.71
C MET A 1 -3.27 22.50 12.93
N SER A 2 -3.01 21.68 13.97
CA SER A 2 -3.80 20.48 14.23
C SER A 2 -5.11 20.85 14.91
N TYR A 3 -6.23 20.62 14.26
CA TYR A 3 -7.57 20.71 14.86
C TYR A 3 -7.79 19.52 15.80
N ARG A 4 -7.67 19.73 17.11
CA ARG A 4 -8.14 18.80 18.13
C ARG A 4 -9.66 18.96 18.25
N ARG A 5 -10.45 17.98 17.83
CA ARG A 5 -11.90 17.94 18.07
C ARG A 5 -12.19 17.30 19.43
N ALA A 6 -12.82 18.04 20.30
CA ALA A 6 -13.41 17.52 21.55
C ALA A 6 -14.78 16.89 21.28
N LEU A 7 -15.00 15.68 21.76
CA LEU A 7 -16.20 14.90 21.51
C LEU A 7 -16.95 14.53 22.79
N ARG A 8 -18.26 14.60 22.70
CA ARG A 8 -19.20 14.27 23.78
C ARG A 8 -19.55 12.79 23.69
N LEU A 9 -18.92 11.97 24.54
CA LEU A 9 -19.41 10.63 24.85
C LEU A 9 -20.04 10.71 26.26
N ARG A 10 -21.34 10.39 26.37
CA ARG A 10 -21.94 10.22 27.68
C ARG A 10 -21.29 9.00 28.35
N PRO A 11 -20.79 9.11 29.60
CA PRO A 11 -20.39 7.94 30.33
C PRO A 11 -21.64 7.10 30.62
N ASP A 12 -21.64 5.86 30.09
CA ASP A 12 -22.59 4.88 30.59
C ASP A 12 -22.32 4.70 32.09
N SER A 13 -23.39 4.60 32.88
CA SER A 13 -23.42 4.55 34.36
C SER A 13 -22.70 3.35 34.97
N ASN A 14 -21.99 2.55 34.19
CA ASN A 14 -21.15 1.47 34.68
C ASN A 14 -19.68 1.85 34.44
N GLY A 15 -19.00 2.22 35.54
CA GLY A 15 -17.59 2.52 35.55
C GLY A 15 -16.78 1.48 34.77
N LEU A 16 -15.78 1.98 34.01
CA LEU A 16 -14.79 1.18 33.29
C LEU A 16 -14.35 0.01 34.18
N ARG A 17 -14.92 -1.16 33.91
CA ARG A 17 -14.46 -2.41 34.51
C ARG A 17 -13.06 -2.66 34.03
N THR A 18 -12.18 -3.04 34.93
CA THR A 18 -10.88 -3.66 34.66
C THR A 18 -10.97 -4.56 33.43
N ALA A 19 -10.00 -4.43 32.53
CA ALA A 19 -9.92 -5.11 31.24
C ALA A 19 -10.56 -6.50 31.31
N ALA A 20 -11.67 -6.67 30.58
CA ALA A 20 -12.26 -7.99 30.43
C ALA A 20 -11.26 -8.85 29.69
N PRO A 21 -11.08 -10.12 30.07
CA PRO A 21 -10.16 -11.01 29.38
C PRO A 21 -10.48 -11.03 27.86
N PRO A 22 -9.47 -11.24 26.99
CA PRO A 22 -9.57 -11.16 25.52
C PRO A 22 -10.69 -11.99 24.88
N THR A 23 -11.34 -12.86 25.64
CA THR A 23 -12.43 -13.76 25.27
C THR A 23 -13.61 -13.08 24.60
N ARG A 24 -14.02 -11.86 24.96
CA ARG A 24 -15.21 -11.21 24.35
C ARG A 24 -14.98 -10.65 22.95
N LEU A 25 -13.78 -10.16 22.64
CA LEU A 25 -13.41 -9.80 21.26
C LEU A 25 -13.31 -11.05 20.39
N VAL A 26 -12.75 -12.13 20.93
CA VAL A 26 -12.59 -13.43 20.31
C VAL A 26 -13.94 -14.06 19.96
N GLU A 27 -14.95 -14.02 20.85
CA GLU A 27 -16.27 -14.61 20.58
C GLU A 27 -17.01 -13.95 19.42
N LYS A 28 -16.87 -12.66 19.20
CA LYS A 28 -17.47 -11.96 18.05
C LYS A 28 -16.81 -12.28 16.70
N VAL A 29 -15.53 -12.66 16.69
CA VAL A 29 -14.81 -13.08 15.49
C VAL A 29 -15.41 -14.35 14.90
N ILE A 30 -15.87 -15.27 15.76
CA ILE A 30 -16.37 -16.60 15.39
C ILE A 30 -17.77 -16.53 14.80
N SER A 31 -18.59 -15.56 15.19
CA SER A 31 -20.02 -15.51 14.87
C SER A 31 -20.40 -14.85 13.53
N HIS A 32 -19.45 -14.36 12.74
CA HIS A 32 -19.75 -13.68 11.48
C HIS A 32 -19.93 -14.68 10.32
N PRO A 33 -21.01 -14.59 9.51
CA PRO A 33 -21.46 -15.66 8.59
C PRO A 33 -20.59 -15.88 7.34
N LYS A 34 -19.57 -15.06 7.05
CA LYS A 34 -18.65 -15.28 5.92
C LYS A 34 -17.30 -15.81 6.42
N ALA A 35 -17.26 -17.08 6.80
CA ALA A 35 -16.00 -17.79 7.01
C ALA A 35 -15.39 -18.14 5.65
N GLY A 36 -14.15 -17.69 5.39
CA GLY A 36 -13.41 -18.06 4.19
C GLY A 36 -13.08 -19.56 4.19
N PHE A 37 -13.22 -20.18 3.02
CA PHE A 37 -12.81 -21.57 2.77
C PHE A 37 -11.68 -21.57 1.76
N LEU A 38 -10.77 -22.53 1.89
CA LEU A 38 -9.74 -22.82 0.88
C LEU A 38 -10.41 -23.27 -0.44
N ARG A 39 -10.81 -22.33 -1.29
CA ARG A 39 -11.33 -22.65 -2.62
C ARG A 39 -10.21 -22.57 -3.64
N GLY A 40 -9.79 -23.71 -4.17
CA GLY A 40 -9.00 -23.78 -5.40
C GLY A 40 -7.47 -23.72 -5.29
N CYS A 41 -6.88 -23.69 -4.09
CA CYS A 41 -5.42 -23.75 -3.91
C CYS A 41 -5.03 -24.94 -3.03
N SER A 42 -4.09 -25.75 -3.49
CA SER A 42 -3.38 -26.72 -2.64
C SER A 42 -2.36 -25.94 -1.82
N ILE A 43 -2.71 -25.55 -0.60
CA ILE A 43 -1.84 -24.76 0.29
C ILE A 43 -1.22 -25.69 1.31
N LEU A 44 0.10 -25.61 1.47
CA LEU A 44 0.80 -26.20 2.60
C LEU A 44 0.40 -25.44 3.86
N ALA A 45 -0.13 -26.08 4.88
CA ALA A 45 -0.55 -25.45 6.11
C ALA A 45 0.00 -26.19 7.34
N ALA A 46 0.34 -25.43 8.37
CA ALA A 46 0.68 -26.00 9.67
C ALA A 46 -0.60 -26.48 10.36
N LYS A 47 -0.73 -27.78 10.55
CA LYS A 47 -1.86 -28.40 11.25
C LYS A 47 -1.56 -28.57 12.72
N ILE A 48 -2.42 -28.00 13.55
CA ILE A 48 -2.33 -28.05 15.00
C ILE A 48 -3.26 -29.15 15.51
N PRO A 49 -2.76 -30.10 16.34
CA PRO A 49 -3.63 -31.08 16.97
C PRO A 49 -4.53 -30.43 18.03
N GLN A 50 -5.74 -30.95 18.20
CA GLN A 50 -6.63 -30.50 19.29
C GLN A 50 -6.08 -30.88 20.66
N THR A 51 -5.45 -32.05 20.75
CA THR A 51 -4.75 -32.56 21.92
C THR A 51 -3.43 -33.14 21.44
N GLY A 52 -2.31 -32.63 21.95
CA GLY A 52 -0.99 -33.09 21.57
C GLY A 52 -0.01 -31.93 21.27
N ASP A 53 1.28 -32.27 21.28
CA ASP A 53 2.36 -31.30 21.33
C ASP A 53 3.17 -31.20 20.03
N CYS A 54 2.67 -31.79 18.92
CA CYS A 54 3.37 -31.75 17.63
C CYS A 54 2.55 -31.05 16.54
N VAL A 55 3.17 -30.12 15.83
CA VAL A 55 2.62 -29.54 14.60
C VAL A 55 3.08 -30.34 13.39
N THR A 56 2.21 -30.53 12.40
CA THR A 56 2.54 -31.19 11.13
C THR A 56 2.38 -30.23 9.96
N ALA A 57 3.29 -30.31 8.99
CA ALA A 57 3.10 -29.65 7.68
C ALA A 57 2.18 -30.56 6.83
N GLU A 58 0.97 -30.11 6.55
CA GLU A 58 0.01 -30.85 5.73
C GLU A 58 -0.03 -30.26 4.32
N VAL A 59 0.38 -31.06 3.33
CA VAL A 59 0.25 -30.69 1.92
C VAL A 59 -1.21 -30.87 1.52
N ALA A 60 -1.84 -29.80 1.05
CA ALA A 60 -3.26 -29.77 0.70
C ALA A 60 -4.19 -29.97 1.91
N ALA A 61 -4.27 -28.94 2.77
CA ALA A 61 -5.36 -28.83 3.71
C ALA A 61 -6.72 -28.98 2.96
N PRO A 62 -7.72 -29.65 3.55
CA PRO A 62 -9.01 -29.82 2.88
C PRO A 62 -9.54 -28.49 2.35
N SER A 63 -10.14 -28.49 1.15
CA SER A 63 -10.67 -27.26 0.51
C SER A 63 -11.73 -26.53 1.34
N SER A 64 -12.32 -27.22 2.33
CA SER A 64 -13.25 -26.68 3.32
C SER A 64 -12.59 -26.30 4.65
N ALA A 65 -11.27 -26.44 4.79
CA ALA A 65 -10.58 -26.15 6.04
C ALA A 65 -10.61 -24.65 6.35
N ARG A 66 -10.97 -24.34 7.61
CA ARG A 66 -10.83 -22.98 8.16
C ARG A 66 -9.40 -22.82 8.67
N TYR A 67 -8.78 -21.68 8.36
CA TYR A 67 -7.41 -21.42 8.79
C TYR A 67 -7.20 -19.95 9.19
N LEU A 68 -6.19 -19.72 10.03
CA LEU A 68 -5.65 -18.41 10.33
C LEU A 68 -4.38 -18.18 9.49
N THR A 69 -4.03 -16.91 9.30
CA THR A 69 -2.73 -16.51 8.76
C THR A 69 -1.97 -15.74 9.82
N LEU A 70 -0.64 -15.81 9.79
CA LEU A 70 0.23 -15.02 10.65
C LEU A 70 0.97 -13.97 9.82
N SER A 71 0.87 -12.73 10.24
CA SER A 71 1.68 -11.61 9.77
C SER A 71 2.67 -11.21 10.87
N TYR A 72 3.98 -11.30 10.60
CA TYR A 72 5.02 -11.09 11.61
C TYR A 72 6.37 -10.70 10.99
N ARG A 73 7.33 -10.38 11.82
CA ARG A 73 8.72 -10.14 11.40
C ARG A 73 9.57 -11.40 11.59
N TRP A 74 10.34 -11.75 10.56
CA TRP A 74 11.15 -12.98 10.54
C TRP A 74 12.28 -13.02 11.57
N GLY A 75 12.81 -11.87 11.99
CA GLY A 75 13.99 -11.83 12.87
C GLY A 75 15.30 -12.18 12.13
N SER A 76 16.38 -12.33 12.89
CA SER A 76 17.72 -12.56 12.34
C SER A 76 18.00 -14.03 12.00
N ASN A 77 17.38 -14.98 12.70
CA ASN A 77 17.57 -16.41 12.48
C ASN A 77 16.23 -17.17 12.49
N PRO A 78 15.38 -16.96 11.48
CA PRO A 78 14.07 -17.58 11.46
C PRO A 78 14.15 -19.08 11.21
N ILE A 79 13.29 -19.85 11.90
CA ILE A 79 13.00 -21.23 11.50
C ILE A 79 12.39 -21.21 10.10
N ARG A 80 12.83 -22.11 9.21
CA ARG A 80 12.39 -22.17 7.82
C ARG A 80 12.08 -23.60 7.42
N LEU A 81 11.05 -23.76 6.61
CA LEU A 81 10.81 -24.99 5.87
C LEU A 81 11.79 -25.05 4.69
N LEU A 82 12.56 -26.10 4.63
CA LEU A 82 13.58 -26.36 3.61
C LEU A 82 13.35 -27.73 2.99
N SER A 83 13.85 -27.96 1.78
CA SER A 83 13.86 -29.27 1.12
C SER A 83 14.46 -30.36 2.01
N SER A 84 15.46 -30.02 2.83
CA SER A 84 16.14 -30.94 3.72
C SER A 84 15.35 -31.33 4.98
N ASN A 85 14.37 -30.53 5.41
CA ASN A 85 13.64 -30.75 6.67
C ASN A 85 12.13 -30.99 6.52
N ILE A 86 11.57 -30.87 5.32
CA ILE A 86 10.14 -31.02 5.05
C ILE A 86 9.57 -32.36 5.56
N GLU A 87 10.33 -33.44 5.41
CA GLU A 87 9.88 -34.76 5.89
C GLU A 87 9.81 -34.85 7.42
N ALA A 88 10.66 -34.11 8.14
CA ALA A 88 10.57 -33.99 9.58
C ALA A 88 9.31 -33.21 10.00
N PHE A 89 8.98 -32.11 9.30
CA PHE A 89 7.74 -31.37 9.55
C PHE A 89 6.49 -32.21 9.20
N ARG A 90 6.54 -33.05 8.17
CA ARG A 90 5.41 -33.95 7.82
C ARG A 90 5.17 -35.02 8.89
N ARG A 91 6.23 -35.57 9.48
CA ARG A 91 6.09 -36.56 10.59
C ARG A 91 5.61 -35.93 11.90
N GLY A 92 5.76 -34.66 12.06
CA GLY A 92 5.40 -33.89 13.25
C GLY A 92 6.62 -33.37 14.01
N ARG A 93 6.61 -32.09 14.30
CA ARG A 93 7.62 -31.41 15.08
C ARG A 93 7.05 -30.95 16.42
N PRO A 94 7.74 -31.14 17.54
CA PRO A 94 7.29 -30.68 18.84
C PRO A 94 7.04 -29.16 18.82
N ILE A 95 5.87 -28.72 19.29
CA ILE A 95 5.51 -27.29 19.36
C ILE A 95 6.48 -26.54 20.28
N ALA A 96 6.99 -27.19 21.31
CA ALA A 96 7.96 -26.63 22.26
C ALA A 96 9.29 -26.21 21.59
N GLU A 97 9.65 -26.81 20.45
CA GLU A 97 10.85 -26.46 19.67
C GLU A 97 10.66 -25.26 18.74
N LEU A 98 9.42 -24.78 18.60
CA LEU A 98 9.12 -23.62 17.75
C LEU A 98 9.32 -22.31 18.51
N PRO A 99 9.57 -21.21 17.80
CA PRO A 99 9.62 -19.88 18.39
C PRO A 99 8.43 -19.55 19.28
N VAL A 100 8.62 -18.71 20.28
CA VAL A 100 7.57 -18.33 21.24
C VAL A 100 6.35 -17.79 20.53
N LEU A 101 6.54 -16.89 19.55
CA LEU A 101 5.47 -16.31 18.76
C LEU A 101 4.57 -17.38 18.12
N PHE A 102 5.16 -18.42 17.51
CA PHE A 102 4.37 -19.45 16.83
C PHE A 102 3.57 -20.30 17.83
N ARG A 103 4.14 -20.56 18.99
CA ARG A 103 3.44 -21.26 20.09
C ARG A 103 2.22 -20.47 20.56
N ASP A 104 2.39 -19.16 20.74
CA ASP A 104 1.31 -18.26 21.15
C ASP A 104 0.21 -18.16 20.09
N VAL A 105 0.58 -18.10 18.81
CA VAL A 105 -0.38 -18.13 17.69
C VAL A 105 -1.16 -19.44 17.66
N PHE A 106 -0.53 -20.56 17.97
CA PHE A 106 -1.22 -21.85 18.06
C PHE A 106 -2.20 -21.89 19.23
N GLU A 107 -1.87 -21.23 20.33
CA GLU A 107 -2.82 -21.10 21.45
C GLU A 107 -4.02 -20.25 21.06
N VAL A 108 -3.79 -19.12 20.38
CA VAL A 108 -4.90 -18.32 19.80
C VAL A 108 -5.74 -19.15 18.85
N ALA A 109 -5.13 -19.94 17.96
CA ALA A 109 -5.86 -20.80 17.04
C ALA A 109 -6.73 -21.86 17.74
N ARG A 110 -6.25 -22.43 18.85
CA ARG A 110 -7.03 -23.36 19.70
C ARG A 110 -8.25 -22.66 20.30
N GLN A 111 -8.10 -21.43 20.80
CA GLN A 111 -9.20 -20.63 21.33
C GLN A 111 -10.28 -20.36 20.27
N PHE A 112 -9.86 -20.18 19.00
CA PHE A 112 -10.79 -20.06 17.86
C PHE A 112 -11.34 -21.41 17.36
N SER A 113 -10.94 -22.52 17.93
CA SER A 113 -11.26 -23.88 17.43
C SER A 113 -10.83 -24.08 15.98
N ILE A 114 -9.71 -23.47 15.57
CA ILE A 114 -9.12 -23.56 14.24
C ILE A 114 -7.88 -24.43 14.31
N ARG A 115 -7.76 -25.37 13.37
CA ARG A 115 -6.70 -26.39 13.35
C ARG A 115 -5.58 -26.08 12.36
N TYR A 116 -5.75 -25.12 11.50
CA TYR A 116 -4.78 -24.80 10.46
C TYR A 116 -4.31 -23.36 10.61
N VAL A 117 -3.01 -23.17 10.55
CA VAL A 117 -2.40 -21.84 10.52
C VAL A 117 -1.43 -21.77 9.36
N TRP A 118 -1.54 -20.74 8.56
CA TRP A 118 -0.57 -20.46 7.52
C TRP A 118 0.47 -19.47 8.06
N ILE A 119 1.73 -19.93 8.05
CA ILE A 119 2.91 -19.15 8.43
C ILE A 119 3.90 -19.30 7.28
N ASP A 120 4.26 -18.21 6.63
CA ASP A 120 5.12 -18.19 5.43
C ASP A 120 6.41 -19.02 5.60
N ALA A 121 7.08 -18.89 6.74
CA ALA A 121 8.30 -19.63 7.05
C ALA A 121 8.09 -21.16 7.15
N LEU A 122 6.89 -21.64 7.45
CA LEU A 122 6.54 -23.05 7.61
C LEU A 122 5.72 -23.63 6.47
N CYS A 123 5.19 -22.76 5.59
CA CYS A 123 4.26 -23.12 4.54
C CYS A 123 4.84 -22.91 3.13
N ILE A 124 6.01 -22.30 3.01
CA ILE A 124 6.76 -22.10 1.77
C ILE A 124 8.12 -22.78 1.89
N ILE A 125 8.52 -23.54 0.87
CA ILE A 125 9.85 -24.17 0.84
C ILE A 125 10.87 -23.10 0.44
N GLN A 126 11.62 -22.58 1.43
CA GLN A 126 12.40 -21.36 1.29
C GLN A 126 13.68 -21.49 0.42
N ASP A 127 14.15 -22.71 0.17
CA ASP A 127 15.29 -23.03 -0.68
C ASP A 127 14.88 -23.51 -2.10
N GLN A 128 13.59 -23.39 -2.47
CA GLN A 128 13.08 -23.72 -3.80
C GLN A 128 12.45 -22.48 -4.45
N GLN A 129 13.11 -21.95 -5.46
CA GLN A 129 12.66 -20.71 -6.13
C GLN A 129 11.31 -20.87 -6.83
N ASP A 130 11.03 -22.04 -7.41
CA ASP A 130 9.76 -22.34 -8.07
C ASP A 130 8.59 -22.36 -7.09
N ASP A 131 8.80 -22.94 -5.89
CA ASP A 131 7.79 -22.97 -4.85
C ASP A 131 7.55 -21.55 -4.29
N TRP A 132 8.63 -20.80 -4.06
CA TRP A 132 8.53 -19.40 -3.64
C TRP A 132 7.76 -18.55 -4.67
N ALA A 133 8.10 -18.65 -5.94
CA ALA A 133 7.43 -17.87 -7.00
C ALA A 133 5.94 -18.22 -7.11
N LYS A 134 5.60 -19.51 -7.01
CA LYS A 134 4.21 -19.98 -6.99
C LYS A 134 3.46 -19.44 -5.79
N GLU A 135 3.99 -19.59 -4.58
CA GLU A 135 3.34 -19.15 -3.36
C GLU A 135 3.25 -17.61 -3.28
N ALA A 136 4.29 -16.86 -3.67
CA ALA A 136 4.24 -15.40 -3.77
C ALA A 136 3.12 -14.92 -4.71
N SER A 137 2.91 -15.58 -5.84
CA SER A 137 1.84 -15.25 -6.80
C SER A 137 0.43 -15.53 -6.24
N THR A 138 0.29 -16.43 -5.25
CA THR A 138 -0.97 -16.86 -4.65
C THR A 138 -1.20 -16.34 -3.23
N MET A 139 -0.23 -15.66 -2.61
CA MET A 139 -0.35 -15.08 -1.26
C MET A 139 -1.64 -14.26 -1.07
N HIS A 140 -2.04 -13.51 -2.10
CA HIS A 140 -3.28 -12.74 -2.07
C HIS A 140 -4.52 -13.61 -1.81
N LEU A 141 -4.57 -14.82 -2.35
CA LEU A 141 -5.65 -15.79 -2.09
C LEU A 141 -5.55 -16.36 -0.67
N VAL A 142 -4.33 -16.59 -0.18
CA VAL A 142 -4.10 -17.09 1.18
C VAL A 142 -4.66 -16.12 2.21
N TYR A 143 -4.31 -14.84 2.13
CA TYR A 143 -4.78 -13.84 3.09
C TYR A 143 -6.28 -13.50 2.90
N SER A 144 -6.76 -13.36 1.67
CA SER A 144 -8.17 -13.02 1.40
C SER A 144 -9.16 -14.13 1.76
N ASN A 145 -8.73 -15.39 1.76
CA ASN A 145 -9.56 -16.54 2.15
C ASN A 145 -9.34 -16.99 3.60
N SER A 146 -8.49 -16.34 4.37
CA SER A 146 -8.30 -16.65 5.79
C SER A 146 -9.55 -16.30 6.62
N VAL A 147 -9.78 -17.00 7.72
CA VAL A 147 -10.81 -16.61 8.70
C VAL A 147 -10.44 -15.29 9.35
N CYS A 148 -9.15 -15.15 9.71
CA CYS A 148 -8.59 -13.99 10.36
C CYS A 148 -7.06 -14.03 10.21
N THR A 149 -6.44 -12.88 10.05
CA THR A 149 -5.00 -12.70 10.15
C THR A 149 -4.63 -12.30 11.57
N ILE A 150 -3.70 -13.02 12.18
CA ILE A 150 -3.06 -12.63 13.42
C ILE A 150 -1.86 -11.77 13.05
N ALA A 151 -1.85 -10.52 13.46
CA ALA A 151 -0.76 -9.58 13.20
C ALA A 151 0.04 -9.33 14.50
N ALA A 152 1.29 -9.77 14.52
CA ALA A 152 2.21 -9.61 15.66
C ALA A 152 2.83 -8.21 15.63
N SER A 153 1.99 -7.16 15.80
CA SER A 153 2.39 -5.77 15.61
C SER A 153 3.35 -5.27 16.70
N GLY A 154 3.25 -5.82 17.91
CA GLY A 154 4.13 -5.47 19.04
C GLY A 154 5.45 -6.22 19.07
N SER A 155 5.58 -7.31 18.29
CA SER A 155 6.76 -8.20 18.33
C SER A 155 7.78 -7.81 17.27
N THR A 156 9.07 -7.85 17.64
CA THR A 156 10.18 -7.49 16.74
C THR A 156 10.78 -8.71 16.05
N SER A 157 10.59 -9.89 16.62
CA SER A 157 11.09 -11.18 16.12
C SER A 157 10.17 -12.33 16.52
N PRO A 158 10.33 -13.55 15.94
CA PRO A 158 9.60 -14.73 16.37
C PRO A 158 9.91 -15.20 17.79
N ASP A 159 11.00 -14.73 18.39
CA ASP A 159 11.40 -15.07 19.75
C ASP A 159 10.65 -14.24 20.80
N ASP A 160 10.00 -13.14 20.37
CA ASP A 160 9.13 -12.34 21.24
C ASP A 160 7.78 -13.05 21.40
N SER A 161 7.16 -12.89 22.59
CA SER A 161 5.79 -13.35 22.80
C SER A 161 4.80 -12.51 21.96
N LEU A 162 3.71 -13.14 21.53
CA LEU A 162 2.56 -12.44 20.96
C LEU A 162 1.84 -11.60 22.03
N PHE A 163 1.90 -12.05 23.29
CA PHE A 163 1.22 -11.43 24.41
C PHE A 163 2.15 -10.45 25.13
N HIS A 164 1.77 -9.19 25.13
CA HIS A 164 2.50 -8.12 25.80
C HIS A 164 1.71 -7.59 27.00
N GLU A 165 2.40 -7.29 28.08
CA GLU A 165 1.81 -6.54 29.19
C GLU A 165 1.69 -5.06 28.77
N GLY A 166 0.49 -4.65 28.42
CA GLY A 166 0.20 -3.26 28.04
C GLY A 166 0.07 -2.34 29.26
N ASP A 167 0.62 -1.14 29.17
CA ASP A 167 0.34 -0.10 30.15
C ASP A 167 -1.00 0.60 29.80
N PRO A 168 -2.03 0.50 30.66
CA PRO A 168 -3.32 1.13 30.41
C PRO A 168 -3.25 2.65 30.23
N ALA A 169 -2.19 3.31 30.71
CA ALA A 169 -2.01 4.75 30.54
C ALA A 169 -1.79 5.16 29.08
N PHE A 170 -1.22 4.27 28.24
CA PHE A 170 -1.01 4.55 26.82
C PHE A 170 -2.25 4.38 25.96
N ILE A 171 -3.25 3.63 26.44
CA ILE A 171 -4.45 3.31 25.64
C ILE A 171 -5.69 4.10 26.06
N ARG A 172 -5.70 4.67 27.27
CA ARG A 172 -6.84 5.45 27.74
C ARG A 172 -6.87 6.84 27.10
N PRO A 173 -8.03 7.26 26.54
CA PRO A 173 -8.17 8.63 26.06
C PRO A 173 -8.06 9.62 27.24
N GLY A 174 -7.47 10.78 27.00
CA GLY A 174 -7.49 11.88 27.97
C GLY A 174 -8.92 12.27 28.29
N MET A 175 -9.19 12.64 29.53
CA MET A 175 -10.51 13.12 29.97
C MET A 175 -10.40 14.55 30.48
N VAL A 176 -11.33 15.41 30.07
CA VAL A 176 -11.44 16.79 30.51
C VAL A 176 -12.85 17.10 30.98
N GLN A 177 -12.96 17.93 32.00
CA GLN A 177 -14.22 18.54 32.40
C GLN A 177 -14.38 19.89 31.70
N SER A 178 -15.53 20.12 31.08
CA SER A 178 -15.79 21.38 30.37
C SER A 178 -17.24 21.77 30.42
N LYS A 179 -17.50 23.07 30.42
CA LYS A 179 -18.82 23.68 30.32
C LYS A 179 -19.17 24.13 28.89
N LEU A 180 -18.43 23.69 27.87
CA LEU A 180 -18.63 24.11 26.46
C LEU A 180 -20.03 23.85 25.90
N CYS A 181 -20.78 22.89 26.47
CA CYS A 181 -22.07 22.46 25.92
C CYS A 181 -23.23 22.57 26.96
N SER A 182 -22.94 22.96 28.19
CA SER A 182 -23.95 23.20 29.24
C SER A 182 -23.34 24.00 30.39
N ASP A 183 -24.20 24.63 31.23
CA ASP A 183 -23.77 25.35 32.42
C ASP A 183 -23.16 24.44 33.50
N GLU A 184 -23.48 23.15 33.46
CA GLU A 184 -22.88 22.14 34.35
C GLU A 184 -21.65 21.52 33.67
N PRO A 185 -20.57 21.26 34.45
CA PRO A 185 -19.38 20.61 33.93
C PRO A 185 -19.71 19.20 33.36
N GLN A 186 -19.31 18.93 32.14
CA GLN A 186 -19.46 17.62 31.52
C GLN A 186 -18.09 17.01 31.19
N SER A 187 -18.01 15.70 31.27
CA SER A 187 -16.80 14.96 30.91
C SER A 187 -16.73 14.77 29.42
N PHE A 188 -15.58 15.12 28.82
CA PHE A 188 -15.26 14.90 27.41
C PHE A 188 -14.01 14.06 27.33
N TYR A 189 -14.02 13.09 26.40
CA TYR A 189 -12.80 12.40 26.03
C TYR A 189 -12.07 13.17 24.95
N ILE A 190 -10.75 13.33 25.11
CA ILE A 190 -9.87 13.84 24.07
C ILE A 190 -9.26 12.63 23.38
N LEU A 191 -9.61 12.43 22.11
CA LEU A 191 -9.05 11.41 21.28
C LEU A 191 -8.26 12.07 20.14
N ASP A 192 -7.02 11.63 19.94
CA ASP A 192 -6.26 11.98 18.75
C ASP A 192 -6.95 11.34 17.53
N TYR A 193 -7.15 12.11 16.46
CA TYR A 193 -7.75 11.57 15.23
C TYR A 193 -6.88 10.47 14.58
N GLN A 194 -5.57 10.48 14.85
CA GLN A 194 -4.61 9.46 14.43
C GLN A 194 -4.45 8.32 15.45
N TYR A 195 -5.33 8.24 16.46
CA TYR A 195 -5.21 7.23 17.52
C TYR A 195 -5.04 5.81 16.99
N TRP A 196 -5.89 5.42 16.03
CA TRP A 196 -5.83 4.10 15.40
C TRP A 196 -4.54 3.89 14.63
N ASP A 197 -4.19 4.83 13.77
CA ASP A 197 -3.03 4.73 12.89
C ASP A 197 -1.73 4.64 13.70
N ARG A 198 -1.60 5.41 14.77
CA ARG A 198 -0.44 5.30 15.66
C ARG A 198 -0.31 3.92 16.28
N GLN A 199 -1.41 3.33 16.75
CA GLN A 199 -1.37 2.00 17.36
C GLN A 199 -0.89 0.92 16.37
N ILE A 200 -1.13 1.10 15.09
CA ILE A 200 -0.75 0.15 14.05
C ILE A 200 0.62 0.50 13.47
N TYR A 201 0.80 1.75 12.98
CA TYR A 201 1.98 2.14 12.20
C TYR A 201 3.23 2.47 13.04
N GLU A 202 3.09 2.75 14.33
CA GLU A 202 4.25 2.86 15.23
C GLU A 202 4.87 1.48 15.55
N GLY A 203 4.15 0.40 15.27
CA GLY A 203 4.66 -0.96 15.41
C GLY A 203 5.64 -1.35 14.29
N PRO A 204 6.65 -2.20 14.60
CA PRO A 204 7.70 -2.56 13.65
C PRO A 204 7.18 -3.36 12.44
N LEU A 205 6.02 -3.98 12.54
CA LEU A 205 5.48 -4.89 11.52
C LEU A 205 5.03 -4.15 10.26
N HIS A 206 4.31 -3.03 10.41
CA HIS A 206 3.58 -2.39 9.31
C HIS A 206 4.45 -1.57 8.36
N ASN A 207 5.74 -1.40 8.69
CA ASN A 207 6.71 -0.78 7.78
C ASN A 207 7.21 -1.74 6.68
N ARG A 208 6.78 -3.02 6.70
CA ARG A 208 7.20 -4.01 5.70
C ARG A 208 6.27 -4.01 4.49
N GLY A 209 6.82 -3.94 3.27
CA GLY A 209 6.03 -3.89 2.04
C GLY A 209 5.09 -5.08 1.84
N TRP A 210 5.51 -6.31 2.17
CA TRP A 210 4.67 -7.49 2.05
C TRP A 210 3.46 -7.45 3.01
N VAL A 211 3.62 -6.88 4.21
CA VAL A 211 2.55 -6.75 5.21
C VAL A 211 1.41 -5.86 4.72
N PHE A 212 1.70 -4.95 3.77
CA PHE A 212 0.68 -4.13 3.15
C PHE A 212 -0.45 -4.96 2.53
N GLN A 213 -0.13 -5.90 1.64
CA GLN A 213 -1.16 -6.77 1.06
C GLN A 213 -1.75 -7.75 2.07
N GLU A 214 -0.96 -8.25 3.03
CA GLU A 214 -1.43 -9.13 4.10
C GLU A 214 -2.58 -8.50 4.89
N ARG A 215 -2.42 -7.23 5.26
CA ARG A 215 -3.46 -6.45 5.97
C ARG A 215 -4.64 -6.13 5.07
N HIS A 216 -4.40 -5.54 3.88
CA HIS A 216 -5.47 -5.02 3.03
C HIS A 216 -6.38 -6.11 2.45
N LEU A 217 -5.85 -7.29 2.17
CA LEU A 217 -6.61 -8.40 1.61
C LEU A 217 -7.30 -9.27 2.65
N SER A 218 -6.83 -9.25 3.90
CA SER A 218 -7.44 -10.04 4.96
C SER A 218 -8.84 -9.53 5.29
N PRO A 219 -9.86 -10.40 5.35
CA PRO A 219 -11.22 -9.99 5.69
C PRO A 219 -11.31 -9.49 7.15
N ARG A 220 -10.43 -9.98 8.01
CA ARG A 220 -10.33 -9.65 9.43
C ARG A 220 -8.88 -9.70 9.87
N THR A 221 -8.48 -8.77 10.71
CA THR A 221 -7.14 -8.74 11.30
C THR A 221 -7.24 -8.50 12.80
N LEU A 222 -6.59 -9.34 13.57
CA LEU A 222 -6.43 -9.19 15.01
C LEU A 222 -4.97 -8.78 15.28
N PHE A 223 -4.77 -7.54 15.64
CA PHE A 223 -3.45 -6.99 15.91
C PHE A 223 -3.11 -7.17 17.38
N PHE A 224 -2.01 -7.84 17.63
CA PHE A 224 -1.39 -7.89 18.95
C PHE A 224 -0.36 -6.77 19.01
N GLY A 225 -0.81 -5.60 19.42
CA GLY A 225 0.00 -4.41 19.60
C GLY A 225 0.80 -4.46 20.90
N ARG A 226 1.72 -3.52 21.09
CA ARG A 226 2.56 -3.45 22.27
C ARG A 226 1.75 -3.16 23.55
N HIS A 227 0.67 -2.40 23.44
CA HIS A 227 -0.10 -1.91 24.59
C HIS A 227 -1.51 -2.45 24.65
N GLN A 228 -2.08 -2.89 23.55
CA GLN A 228 -3.44 -3.43 23.47
C GLN A 228 -3.65 -4.31 22.25
N ILE A 229 -4.75 -5.06 22.29
CA ILE A 229 -5.25 -5.82 21.14
C ILE A 229 -6.21 -4.92 20.35
N LEU A 230 -6.06 -4.92 18.99
CA LEU A 230 -6.93 -4.18 18.10
C LEU A 230 -7.59 -5.15 17.12
N TRP A 231 -8.76 -4.78 16.67
CA TRP A 231 -9.55 -5.54 15.69
C TRP A 231 -9.93 -4.68 14.51
N GLU A 232 -9.66 -5.17 13.32
CA GLU A 232 -10.03 -4.54 12.07
C GLU A 232 -10.77 -5.53 11.18
N CYS A 233 -11.93 -5.13 10.66
CA CYS A 233 -12.58 -5.80 9.55
C CYS A 233 -13.13 -4.75 8.59
N TRP A 234 -13.78 -5.19 7.53
CA TRP A 234 -14.28 -4.28 6.49
C TRP A 234 -15.32 -3.26 6.98
N THR A 235 -15.95 -3.49 8.13
CA THR A 235 -17.04 -2.67 8.65
C THR A 235 -16.77 -2.05 10.01
N GLU A 236 -15.84 -2.59 10.78
CA GLU A 236 -15.64 -2.19 12.17
C GLU A 236 -14.16 -2.17 12.56
N HIS A 237 -13.80 -1.18 13.37
CA HIS A 237 -12.51 -1.04 14.02
C HIS A 237 -12.74 -0.95 15.52
N LYS A 238 -12.12 -1.85 16.27
CA LYS A 238 -12.27 -1.98 17.72
C LYS A 238 -10.93 -2.19 18.38
N CYS A 239 -10.82 -1.79 19.62
CA CYS A 239 -9.68 -2.11 20.46
C CYS A 239 -10.11 -2.27 21.90
N GLU A 240 -9.21 -2.68 22.79
CA GLU A 240 -9.54 -2.86 24.21
C GLU A 240 -10.03 -1.56 24.86
N ALA A 241 -9.47 -0.40 24.47
CA ALA A 241 -9.95 0.91 24.95
C ALA A 241 -11.33 1.28 24.38
N PHE A 242 -11.67 0.81 23.18
CA PHE A 242 -12.93 1.10 22.48
C PHE A 242 -13.59 -0.19 21.96
N PRO A 243 -14.13 -1.03 22.84
CA PRO A 243 -14.70 -2.33 22.46
C PRO A 243 -16.01 -2.21 21.66
N GLN A 244 -16.65 -1.05 21.65
CA GLN A 244 -17.85 -0.77 20.86
C GLN A 244 -17.54 -0.15 19.49
N GLY A 245 -16.30 0.22 19.24
CA GLY A 245 -15.81 0.87 18.04
C GLY A 245 -15.00 2.13 18.35
N VAL A 246 -13.97 2.37 17.56
CA VAL A 246 -13.14 3.59 17.68
C VAL A 246 -13.94 4.78 17.15
N PRO A 247 -14.19 5.83 17.95
CA PRO A 247 -14.99 6.96 17.51
C PRO A 247 -14.32 7.71 16.36
N PHE A 248 -15.11 8.11 15.35
CA PHE A 248 -14.69 8.95 14.23
C PHE A 248 -13.46 8.44 13.45
N HIS A 249 -13.20 7.15 13.55
CA HIS A 249 -12.13 6.55 12.79
C HIS A 249 -12.61 6.25 11.36
N HIS A 250 -11.89 6.78 10.39
CA HIS A 250 -12.03 6.48 8.98
C HIS A 250 -10.77 5.73 8.55
N SER A 251 -10.79 4.41 8.66
CA SER A 251 -9.69 3.58 8.19
C SER A 251 -9.69 3.50 6.67
N ASP A 252 -8.50 3.48 6.09
CA ASP A 252 -8.32 3.28 4.65
C ASP A 252 -8.83 1.91 4.19
N LYS A 253 -8.82 0.90 5.06
CA LYS A 253 -9.44 -0.40 4.79
C LYS A 253 -10.96 -0.31 4.64
N THR A 254 -11.61 0.67 5.27
CA THR A 254 -13.05 0.95 5.10
C THR A 254 -13.36 1.81 3.88
N LEU A 255 -12.37 2.23 3.12
CA LEU A 255 -12.56 3.01 1.90
C LEU A 255 -13.24 2.18 0.80
N ASN A 256 -14.44 1.67 1.13
CA ASN A 256 -15.43 1.13 0.18
C ASN A 256 -14.95 -0.02 -0.73
N LEU A 257 -13.78 -0.62 -0.46
CA LEU A 257 -13.31 -1.79 -1.18
C LEU A 257 -14.37 -2.91 -1.28
N PRO A 258 -15.15 -3.23 -0.21
CA PRO A 258 -16.21 -4.24 -0.28
C PRO A 258 -17.54 -3.72 -0.82
N LYS A 259 -17.83 -2.43 -0.74
CA LYS A 259 -19.08 -1.91 -1.30
C LYS A 259 -19.11 -1.99 -2.82
N VAL A 260 -17.93 -1.96 -3.43
CA VAL A 260 -17.77 -2.15 -4.88
C VAL A 260 -17.95 -3.62 -5.28
N GLU A 261 -17.65 -4.59 -4.38
CA GLU A 261 -17.92 -6.03 -4.63
C GLU A 261 -19.39 -6.41 -4.49
N LEU A 262 -20.18 -5.64 -3.73
CA LEU A 262 -21.59 -5.98 -3.44
C LEU A 262 -22.56 -5.46 -4.51
N GLU A 263 -22.16 -4.47 -5.27
CA GLU A 263 -22.87 -4.04 -6.46
C GLU A 263 -22.25 -4.77 -7.65
N ALA A 264 -22.94 -5.80 -8.16
CA ALA A 264 -22.52 -6.47 -9.39
C ALA A 264 -22.25 -5.40 -10.46
N PRO A 265 -21.13 -5.49 -11.22
CA PRO A 265 -20.82 -4.51 -12.24
C PRO A 265 -21.98 -4.46 -13.23
N SER A 266 -22.84 -3.46 -13.11
CA SER A 266 -23.76 -3.17 -14.17
C SER A 266 -22.95 -2.60 -15.34
N PRO A 267 -23.26 -2.94 -16.59
CA PRO A 267 -22.57 -2.42 -17.76
C PRO A 267 -22.57 -0.88 -17.86
N GLU A 268 -23.44 -0.22 -17.10
CA GLU A 268 -23.59 1.24 -17.06
C GLU A 268 -22.79 1.92 -15.95
N ASN A 269 -22.41 1.19 -14.88
CA ASN A 269 -21.50 1.67 -13.85
C ASN A 269 -20.06 1.26 -14.20
N ASN A 270 -19.53 1.87 -15.24
CA ASN A 270 -18.12 1.79 -15.55
C ASN A 270 -17.36 2.57 -14.45
N VAL A 271 -16.94 1.88 -13.38
CA VAL A 271 -16.18 2.41 -12.22
C VAL A 271 -14.74 2.80 -12.62
N LYS A 272 -14.55 3.23 -13.86
CA LYS A 272 -13.37 3.96 -14.34
C LYS A 272 -13.44 5.43 -13.87
N ASP A 273 -14.01 5.62 -12.68
CA ASP A 273 -14.18 6.94 -12.10
C ASP A 273 -12.87 7.40 -11.46
N VAL A 274 -12.67 8.70 -11.47
CA VAL A 274 -11.59 9.40 -10.76
C VAL A 274 -11.50 8.97 -9.29
N THR A 275 -12.60 8.61 -8.66
CA THR A 275 -12.68 8.09 -7.29
C THR A 275 -11.87 6.80 -7.11
N SER A 276 -11.97 5.86 -8.06
CA SER A 276 -11.20 4.60 -8.01
C SER A 276 -9.70 4.86 -8.18
N MET A 277 -9.35 5.78 -9.09
CA MET A 277 -7.94 6.15 -9.29
C MET A 277 -7.37 6.90 -8.08
N SER A 278 -8.17 7.74 -7.43
CA SER A 278 -7.79 8.41 -6.17
C SER A 278 -7.57 7.39 -5.04
N LEU A 279 -8.37 6.32 -5.01
CA LEU A 279 -8.14 5.21 -4.08
C LEU A 279 -6.80 4.52 -4.36
N TRP A 280 -6.53 4.19 -5.63
CA TRP A 280 -5.25 3.60 -6.02
C TRP A 280 -4.07 4.51 -5.66
N GLY A 281 -4.19 5.80 -5.89
CA GLY A 281 -3.19 6.80 -5.51
C GLY A 281 -2.87 6.78 -4.02
N ARG A 282 -3.89 6.71 -3.15
CA ARG A 282 -3.70 6.59 -1.70
C ARG A 282 -3.04 5.27 -1.29
N LEU A 283 -3.45 4.17 -1.92
CA LEU A 283 -2.82 2.86 -1.69
C LEU A 283 -1.33 2.87 -2.06
N ILE A 284 -0.96 3.53 -3.17
CA ILE A 284 0.44 3.71 -3.54
C ILE A 284 1.17 4.61 -2.53
N GLU A 285 0.56 5.70 -2.10
CA GLU A 285 1.15 6.61 -1.12
C GLU A 285 1.45 5.90 0.21
N GLU A 286 0.53 5.12 0.71
CA GLU A 286 0.72 4.30 1.92
C GLU A 286 1.78 3.22 1.69
N TYR A 287 1.65 2.44 0.61
CA TYR A 287 2.56 1.35 0.29
C TYR A 287 4.01 1.81 0.06
N SER A 288 4.20 2.93 -0.63
CA SER A 288 5.53 3.42 -0.98
C SER A 288 6.36 3.90 0.23
N ARG A 289 5.72 4.09 1.37
CA ARG A 289 6.37 4.36 2.68
C ARG A 289 6.92 3.10 3.33
N CYS A 290 6.46 1.92 2.89
CA CYS A 290 6.92 0.65 3.43
C CYS A 290 8.34 0.32 2.92
N GLU A 291 9.06 -0.46 3.73
CA GLU A 291 10.40 -0.95 3.44
C GLU A 291 10.32 -2.35 2.84
N LEU A 292 11.22 -2.65 1.92
CA LEU A 292 11.39 -3.95 1.29
C LEU A 292 12.83 -4.43 1.49
N THR A 293 12.98 -5.66 1.95
CA THR A 293 14.31 -6.31 2.07
C THR A 293 14.95 -6.47 0.68
N HIS A 294 14.13 -6.82 -0.32
CA HIS A 294 14.53 -6.92 -1.71
C HIS A 294 13.79 -5.85 -2.52
N PRO A 295 14.47 -4.81 -3.02
CA PRO A 295 13.84 -3.76 -3.82
C PRO A 295 13.12 -4.28 -5.07
N SER A 296 13.55 -5.44 -5.62
CA SER A 296 12.89 -6.14 -6.73
C SER A 296 11.45 -6.56 -6.43
N ASP A 297 11.09 -6.72 -5.16
CA ASP A 297 9.77 -7.18 -4.75
C ASP A 297 8.70 -6.08 -4.84
N LYS A 298 9.06 -4.85 -5.21
CA LYS A 298 8.18 -3.68 -5.11
C LYS A 298 6.82 -3.85 -5.81
N LEU A 299 6.79 -4.42 -7.00
CA LEU A 299 5.52 -4.71 -7.68
C LEU A 299 4.87 -6.01 -7.18
N HIS A 300 5.66 -6.98 -6.72
CA HIS A 300 5.15 -8.25 -6.20
C HIS A 300 4.40 -8.08 -4.87
N ALA A 301 4.95 -7.29 -3.96
CA ALA A 301 4.38 -7.11 -2.63
C ALA A 301 3.05 -6.33 -2.63
N ILE A 302 2.69 -5.65 -3.72
CA ILE A 302 1.38 -5.02 -3.92
C ILE A 302 0.51 -5.77 -4.95
N ALA A 303 1.05 -6.79 -5.62
CA ALA A 303 0.38 -7.48 -6.73
C ALA A 303 -1.01 -8.02 -6.36
N GLY A 304 -1.18 -8.52 -5.15
CA GLY A 304 -2.47 -9.03 -4.69
C GLY A 304 -3.55 -7.93 -4.59
N VAL A 305 -3.17 -6.76 -4.11
CA VAL A 305 -4.06 -5.59 -4.07
C VAL A 305 -4.36 -5.11 -5.50
N ALA A 306 -3.37 -5.12 -6.39
CA ALA A 306 -3.57 -4.78 -7.79
C ALA A 306 -4.51 -5.78 -8.51
N LYS A 307 -4.37 -7.09 -8.28
CA LYS A 307 -5.28 -8.13 -8.82
C LYS A 307 -6.71 -7.92 -8.35
N TRP A 308 -6.87 -7.59 -7.07
CA TRP A 308 -8.17 -7.27 -6.53
C TRP A 308 -8.76 -6.01 -7.22
N PHE A 309 -7.97 -4.94 -7.36
CA PHE A 309 -8.38 -3.70 -7.99
C PHE A 309 -8.75 -3.90 -9.49
N GLU A 310 -7.94 -4.66 -10.25
CA GLU A 310 -8.22 -5.07 -11.64
C GLU A 310 -9.57 -5.79 -11.75
N LYS A 311 -9.83 -6.74 -10.85
CA LYS A 311 -11.10 -7.50 -10.82
C LYS A 311 -12.31 -6.59 -10.57
N VAL A 312 -12.17 -5.62 -9.69
CA VAL A 312 -13.27 -4.72 -9.31
C VAL A 312 -13.53 -3.65 -10.37
N THR A 313 -12.48 -3.04 -10.90
CA THR A 313 -12.61 -1.94 -11.87
C THR A 313 -12.74 -2.41 -13.31
N GLY A 314 -12.31 -3.65 -13.62
CA GLY A 314 -12.20 -4.15 -14.98
C GLY A 314 -11.15 -3.42 -15.83
N ASP A 315 -10.27 -2.60 -15.20
CA ASP A 315 -9.21 -1.88 -15.89
C ASP A 315 -7.99 -2.77 -16.13
N GLU A 316 -7.15 -2.43 -17.09
CA GLU A 316 -5.94 -3.17 -17.43
C GLU A 316 -4.74 -2.64 -16.63
N TYR A 317 -4.09 -3.53 -15.87
CA TYR A 317 -2.88 -3.22 -15.13
C TYR A 317 -1.66 -3.10 -16.05
N VAL A 318 -0.88 -2.03 -15.85
CA VAL A 318 0.31 -1.73 -16.66
C VAL A 318 1.45 -1.31 -15.72
N ALA A 319 2.23 -2.28 -15.24
CA ALA A 319 3.44 -2.07 -14.41
C ALA A 319 3.27 -1.00 -13.30
N GLY A 320 2.21 -1.09 -12.51
CA GLY A 320 1.91 -0.17 -11.40
C GLY A 320 0.90 0.93 -11.69
N LEU A 321 0.52 1.12 -12.94
CA LEU A 321 -0.49 2.07 -13.40
C LEU A 321 -1.71 1.35 -14.00
N TRP A 322 -2.75 2.10 -14.34
CA TRP A 322 -3.99 1.62 -14.97
C TRP A 322 -4.17 2.25 -16.34
N LYS A 323 -4.47 1.42 -17.35
CA LYS A 323 -4.48 1.82 -18.75
C LYS A 323 -5.50 2.89 -19.07
N SER A 324 -6.70 2.81 -18.48
CA SER A 324 -7.81 3.73 -18.80
C SER A 324 -7.55 5.18 -18.41
N ARG A 325 -6.61 5.43 -17.51
CA ARG A 325 -6.20 6.76 -17.02
C ARG A 325 -4.69 6.89 -16.96
N PHE A 326 -4.00 6.22 -17.86
CA PHE A 326 -2.54 6.13 -17.88
C PHE A 326 -1.90 7.52 -17.87
N GLU A 327 -2.41 8.44 -18.68
CA GLU A 327 -1.89 9.79 -18.83
C GLU A 327 -1.96 10.59 -17.52
N LEU A 328 -3.10 10.52 -16.82
CA LEU A 328 -3.30 11.18 -15.54
C LEU A 328 -2.43 10.56 -14.44
N MET A 329 -2.19 9.26 -14.52
CA MET A 329 -1.38 8.54 -13.53
C MET A 329 0.13 8.76 -13.70
N LEU A 330 0.57 9.40 -14.79
CA LEU A 330 1.95 9.88 -14.92
C LEU A 330 2.24 11.06 -13.98
N ASP A 331 1.22 11.67 -13.38
CA ASP A 331 1.34 12.75 -12.40
C ASP A 331 1.64 12.21 -10.99
N TRP A 332 2.68 11.41 -10.87
CA TRP A 332 3.22 11.04 -9.57
C TRP A 332 4.52 11.80 -9.29
N ARG A 333 4.81 12.03 -8.01
CA ARG A 333 6.06 12.64 -7.60
C ARG A 333 6.57 12.04 -6.30
N ILE A 334 7.86 12.18 -6.08
CA ILE A 334 8.54 11.85 -4.83
C ILE A 334 8.87 13.15 -4.10
N ASN A 335 8.52 13.25 -2.83
CA ASN A 335 8.87 14.41 -2.00
C ASN A 335 10.24 14.26 -1.36
N GLU A 336 10.64 13.05 -1.03
CA GLU A 336 11.89 12.68 -0.40
C GLU A 336 12.61 11.61 -1.24
N PRO A 337 13.24 12.02 -2.37
CA PRO A 337 13.89 11.06 -3.26
C PRO A 337 15.09 10.42 -2.57
N LYS A 338 15.22 9.10 -2.73
CA LYS A 338 16.37 8.33 -2.26
C LYS A 338 17.34 8.07 -3.42
N PRO A 339 18.61 7.78 -3.14
CA PRO A 339 19.52 7.25 -4.16
C PRO A 339 18.96 5.93 -4.70
N ARG A 340 19.27 5.60 -5.95
CA ARG A 340 18.91 4.28 -6.48
C ARG A 340 19.72 3.20 -5.77
N VAL A 341 19.01 2.33 -5.06
CA VAL A 341 19.63 1.25 -4.25
C VAL A 341 20.22 0.14 -5.14
N THR A 342 19.64 -0.08 -6.34
CA THR A 342 20.10 -1.09 -7.28
C THR A 342 20.21 -0.50 -8.69
N GLN A 343 21.18 -1.01 -9.48
CA GLN A 343 21.25 -0.73 -10.91
C GLN A 343 20.36 -1.66 -11.74
N ASP A 344 19.76 -2.67 -11.08
CA ASP A 344 18.92 -3.66 -11.75
C ASP A 344 17.59 -3.06 -12.18
N TYR A 345 17.15 -3.44 -13.36
CA TYR A 345 15.86 -3.04 -13.90
C TYR A 345 14.72 -3.65 -13.07
N ARG A 346 13.83 -2.83 -12.55
CA ARG A 346 12.70 -3.23 -11.70
C ARG A 346 11.37 -2.87 -12.32
N ALA A 347 11.31 -1.69 -12.92
CA ALA A 347 10.13 -1.14 -13.57
C ALA A 347 10.55 -0.04 -14.54
N PRO A 348 9.71 0.30 -15.55
CA PRO A 348 9.98 1.40 -16.46
C PRO A 348 9.96 2.75 -15.71
N SER A 349 10.70 3.73 -16.22
CA SER A 349 10.88 5.02 -15.55
C SER A 349 9.58 5.80 -15.36
N TRP A 350 8.57 5.57 -16.17
CA TRP A 350 7.25 6.17 -16.04
C TRP A 350 6.41 5.55 -14.90
N SER A 351 6.80 4.39 -14.40
CA SER A 351 6.15 3.77 -13.24
C SER A 351 6.72 4.30 -11.93
N TRP A 352 5.86 4.59 -10.99
CA TRP A 352 6.24 4.92 -9.60
C TRP A 352 7.08 3.83 -8.93
N ALA A 353 6.98 2.59 -9.41
CA ALA A 353 7.75 1.48 -8.87
C ALA A 353 9.24 1.54 -9.23
N SER A 354 9.64 2.38 -10.19
CA SER A 354 11.04 2.56 -10.60
C SER A 354 11.91 3.29 -9.57
N VAL A 355 11.30 3.97 -8.60
CA VAL A 355 11.95 4.86 -7.64
C VAL A 355 11.80 4.36 -6.20
N ASP A 356 12.62 4.88 -5.29
CA ASP A 356 12.59 4.54 -3.86
C ASP A 356 12.26 5.77 -3.01
N GLY A 357 11.31 5.59 -2.07
CA GLY A 357 10.78 6.65 -1.20
C GLY A 357 9.28 6.83 -1.35
N PRO A 358 8.68 7.70 -0.50
CA PRO A 358 7.25 7.97 -0.52
C PRO A 358 6.81 8.66 -1.81
N VAL A 359 5.89 8.04 -2.53
CA VAL A 359 5.31 8.54 -3.78
C VAL A 359 3.92 9.07 -3.53
N GLY A 360 3.62 10.30 -3.96
CA GLY A 360 2.28 10.84 -4.00
C GLY A 360 1.77 10.92 -5.45
N LEU A 361 0.52 10.49 -5.68
CA LEU A 361 -0.22 10.78 -6.90
C LEU A 361 -1.10 12.00 -6.65
N TRP A 362 -0.69 13.12 -7.17
CA TRP A 362 -1.36 14.42 -7.00
C TRP A 362 -2.20 14.73 -8.24
N GLY A 363 -3.39 15.23 -8.04
CA GLY A 363 -4.13 15.81 -9.14
C GLY A 363 -4.86 14.85 -10.05
N LEU A 364 -5.37 13.74 -9.53
CA LEU A 364 -6.39 12.96 -10.21
C LEU A 364 -7.71 13.75 -10.21
N SER A 365 -7.73 14.84 -10.95
CA SER A 365 -8.90 15.74 -11.07
C SER A 365 -9.80 15.29 -12.22
N ALA A 366 -11.12 15.29 -11.96
CA ALA A 366 -12.10 15.03 -13.01
C ALA A 366 -12.18 16.17 -14.05
N LYS A 367 -11.61 17.35 -13.74
CA LYS A 367 -11.62 18.53 -14.59
C LYS A 367 -10.33 18.72 -15.38
N ALA A 368 -9.32 17.89 -15.13
CA ALA A 368 -8.04 18.00 -15.82
C ALA A 368 -8.18 17.68 -17.31
N GLU A 369 -7.61 18.55 -18.15
CA GLU A 369 -7.49 18.34 -19.59
C GLU A 369 -6.14 17.69 -19.89
N CYS A 370 -6.15 16.46 -20.43
CA CYS A 370 -4.92 15.77 -20.82
C CYS A 370 -4.29 16.42 -22.04
N LEU A 371 -3.00 16.75 -21.95
CA LEU A 371 -2.18 17.30 -23.03
C LEU A 371 -1.35 16.23 -23.76
N VAL A 372 -1.52 14.98 -23.36
CA VAL A 372 -0.88 13.79 -23.93
C VAL A 372 -1.91 12.71 -24.20
N GLU A 373 -1.61 11.82 -25.14
CA GLU A 373 -2.47 10.70 -25.51
C GLU A 373 -1.64 9.42 -25.51
N LEU A 374 -2.12 8.38 -24.82
CA LEU A 374 -1.50 7.06 -24.86
C LEU A 374 -1.77 6.38 -26.21
N VAL A 375 -0.72 6.11 -26.99
CA VAL A 375 -0.82 5.37 -28.24
C VAL A 375 -0.77 3.87 -27.99
N ARG A 376 0.21 3.40 -27.22
CA ARG A 376 0.36 1.99 -26.84
C ARG A 376 1.29 1.83 -25.65
N THR A 377 1.10 0.73 -24.94
CA THR A 377 2.05 0.21 -23.95
C THR A 377 2.54 -1.17 -24.35
N THR A 378 3.78 -1.47 -23.99
CA THR A 378 4.35 -2.80 -24.11
C THR A 378 4.96 -3.16 -22.76
N VAL A 379 4.56 -4.30 -22.19
CA VAL A 379 5.11 -4.81 -20.93
C VAL A 379 5.44 -6.28 -21.13
N GLU A 380 6.70 -6.61 -20.98
CA GLU A 380 7.21 -7.98 -21.00
C GLU A 380 7.47 -8.42 -19.56
N THR A 381 6.87 -9.54 -19.18
CA THR A 381 6.95 -10.10 -17.83
C THR A 381 7.60 -11.47 -17.84
N SER A 382 8.17 -11.89 -16.70
CA SER A 382 8.85 -13.19 -16.56
C SER A 382 7.91 -14.39 -16.67
N THR A 383 6.61 -14.19 -16.47
CA THR A 383 5.55 -15.20 -16.63
C THR A 383 4.34 -14.58 -17.31
N PRO A 384 3.34 -15.35 -17.75
CA PRO A 384 2.09 -14.80 -18.30
C PRO A 384 1.28 -13.93 -17.33
N ASP A 385 1.59 -13.96 -16.03
CA ASP A 385 0.98 -13.06 -15.05
C ASP A 385 1.52 -11.63 -15.24
N LYS A 386 0.64 -10.69 -15.60
CA LYS A 386 0.98 -9.27 -15.79
C LYS A 386 1.61 -8.59 -14.56
N MET A 387 1.42 -9.18 -13.38
CA MET A 387 1.93 -8.69 -12.11
C MET A 387 3.17 -9.44 -11.64
N SER A 388 3.76 -10.28 -12.51
CA SER A 388 5.06 -10.89 -12.27
C SER A 388 6.21 -9.91 -12.55
N THR A 389 7.46 -10.35 -12.42
CA THR A 389 8.64 -9.51 -12.64
C THR A 389 8.59 -8.88 -14.03
N VAL A 390 8.67 -7.56 -14.08
CA VAL A 390 8.76 -6.82 -15.34
C VAL A 390 10.19 -6.93 -15.86
N LEU A 391 10.34 -7.51 -17.05
CA LEU A 391 11.63 -7.67 -17.73
C LEU A 391 11.96 -6.44 -18.59
N ARG A 392 10.94 -5.90 -19.24
CA ARG A 392 11.05 -4.71 -20.10
C ARG A 392 9.67 -4.08 -20.24
N ALA A 393 9.61 -2.74 -20.29
CA ALA A 393 8.38 -2.06 -20.63
C ALA A 393 8.65 -0.72 -21.30
N SER A 394 7.70 -0.29 -22.16
CA SER A 394 7.69 1.04 -22.76
C SER A 394 6.25 1.54 -22.94
N ALA A 395 6.11 2.85 -23.00
CA ALA A 395 4.87 3.55 -23.33
C ALA A 395 5.14 4.53 -24.47
N VAL A 396 4.37 4.45 -25.55
CA VAL A 396 4.41 5.43 -26.65
C VAL A 396 3.28 6.41 -26.43
N LEU A 397 3.65 7.67 -26.30
CA LEU A 397 2.75 8.79 -26.10
C LEU A 397 2.78 9.71 -27.32
N ARG A 398 1.63 10.22 -27.73
CA ARG A 398 1.53 11.40 -28.58
C ARG A 398 1.55 12.63 -27.68
N ALA A 399 2.62 13.42 -27.75
CA ALA A 399 2.90 14.47 -26.79
C ALA A 399 3.77 15.58 -27.40
N ARG A 400 3.87 16.68 -26.67
CA ARG A 400 4.84 17.74 -26.91
C ARG A 400 6.06 17.48 -26.03
N VAL A 401 7.23 17.36 -26.64
CA VAL A 401 8.49 17.17 -25.93
C VAL A 401 9.38 18.36 -26.23
N ILE A 402 9.63 19.19 -25.22
CA ILE A 402 10.23 20.52 -25.35
C ILE A 402 11.59 20.51 -24.67
N PRO A 403 12.69 20.92 -25.34
CA PRO A 403 14.00 21.02 -24.71
C PRO A 403 14.01 22.10 -23.63
N VAL A 404 14.73 21.86 -22.55
CA VAL A 404 14.85 22.81 -21.45
C VAL A 404 16.23 22.75 -20.81
N ILE A 405 16.69 23.87 -20.27
CA ILE A 405 17.91 23.95 -19.49
C ILE A 405 17.54 23.74 -18.02
N CYS A 406 18.18 22.74 -17.41
CA CYS A 406 18.01 22.45 -15.99
C CYS A 406 19.31 22.78 -15.26
N GLU A 407 19.21 23.58 -14.20
CA GLU A 407 20.33 23.88 -13.30
C GLU A 407 20.24 22.98 -12.07
N PHE A 408 21.33 22.27 -11.80
CA PHE A 408 21.45 21.34 -10.69
C PHE A 408 22.24 21.96 -9.55
N GLY A 409 21.58 22.18 -8.42
CA GLY A 409 22.16 22.67 -7.18
C GLY A 409 21.57 21.90 -5.98
N SER A 410 21.60 22.51 -4.81
CA SER A 410 20.90 21.99 -3.62
C SER A 410 19.39 21.85 -3.85
N MET A 411 18.83 22.69 -4.71
CA MET A 411 17.47 22.60 -5.23
C MET A 411 17.54 22.72 -6.76
N PRO A 412 17.23 21.68 -7.52
CA PRO A 412 17.21 21.74 -8.98
C PRO A 412 16.03 22.56 -9.48
N PHE A 413 16.26 23.35 -10.53
CA PHE A 413 15.22 24.16 -11.15
C PHE A 413 15.37 24.23 -12.67
N VAL A 414 14.27 24.49 -13.34
CA VAL A 414 14.20 24.83 -14.76
C VAL A 414 13.83 26.29 -14.92
N THR A 415 14.38 26.94 -15.94
CA THR A 415 14.16 28.36 -16.22
C THR A 415 13.27 28.51 -17.45
N PHE A 416 12.23 29.33 -17.32
CA PHE A 416 11.29 29.67 -18.39
C PHE A 416 11.35 31.17 -18.70
N PRO A 417 11.33 31.54 -20.00
CA PRO A 417 11.14 32.93 -20.37
C PRO A 417 9.71 33.39 -20.05
N THR A 418 9.58 34.58 -19.51
CA THR A 418 8.29 35.24 -19.27
C THR A 418 8.31 36.65 -19.81
N SER A 419 7.16 37.31 -19.90
CA SER A 419 7.06 38.73 -20.29
C SER A 419 7.82 39.69 -19.34
N ALA A 420 8.03 39.27 -18.09
CA ALA A 420 8.73 40.03 -17.06
C ALA A 420 10.23 39.69 -16.92
N GLY A 421 10.72 38.71 -17.69
CA GLY A 421 12.10 38.19 -17.61
C GLY A 421 12.12 36.66 -17.54
N GLU A 422 12.98 36.12 -16.68
CA GLU A 422 13.12 34.68 -16.46
C GLU A 422 12.41 34.25 -15.18
N PHE A 423 11.66 33.16 -15.24
CA PHE A 423 11.02 32.52 -14.09
C PHE A 423 11.64 31.15 -13.81
N ARG A 424 11.93 30.85 -12.56
CA ARG A 424 12.55 29.60 -12.12
C ARG A 424 11.53 28.73 -11.40
N VAL A 425 11.41 27.48 -11.85
CA VAL A 425 10.50 26.47 -11.29
C VAL A 425 11.29 25.36 -10.65
N HIS A 426 10.98 25.04 -9.40
CA HIS A 426 11.58 23.94 -8.68
C HIS A 426 11.15 22.59 -9.30
N VAL A 427 12.13 21.68 -9.48
CA VAL A 427 11.91 20.32 -9.99
C VAL A 427 12.01 19.32 -8.86
N PHE A 428 11.00 18.48 -8.73
CA PHE A 428 11.02 17.30 -7.88
C PHE A 428 11.66 16.16 -8.66
N LEU A 429 12.93 15.88 -8.37
CA LEU A 429 13.65 14.78 -9.04
C LEU A 429 13.19 13.42 -8.53
N ASP A 430 13.17 12.43 -9.41
CA ASP A 430 12.78 11.04 -9.09
C ASP A 430 13.89 10.29 -8.29
N THR A 431 15.11 10.87 -8.19
CA THR A 431 16.25 10.33 -7.43
C THR A 431 17.09 11.47 -6.86
N SER A 432 17.75 11.22 -5.73
CA SER A 432 18.72 12.16 -5.18
C SER A 432 20.09 12.13 -5.88
N ASP A 433 20.32 11.22 -6.82
CA ASP A 433 21.57 11.06 -7.57
C ASP A 433 21.67 12.10 -8.71
N VAL A 434 21.87 13.36 -8.36
CA VAL A 434 21.95 14.48 -9.32
C VAL A 434 23.07 14.28 -10.36
N GLN A 435 24.17 13.64 -9.98
CA GLN A 435 25.32 13.41 -10.87
C GLN A 435 24.95 12.55 -12.11
N VAL A 436 23.92 11.71 -12.00
CA VAL A 436 23.44 10.88 -13.11
C VAL A 436 22.80 11.72 -14.23
N ILE A 437 22.38 12.94 -13.90
CA ILE A 437 21.60 13.81 -14.80
C ILE A 437 22.44 14.94 -15.39
N GLN A 438 23.52 15.35 -14.72
CA GLN A 438 24.36 16.48 -15.12
C GLN A 438 24.98 16.26 -16.50
N GLY A 439 24.90 17.27 -17.38
CA GLY A 439 25.45 17.24 -18.74
C GLY A 439 24.61 16.50 -19.79
N LYS A 440 23.43 16.03 -19.44
CA LYS A 440 22.51 15.35 -20.36
C LYS A 440 21.57 16.32 -21.08
N LYS A 441 21.03 15.88 -22.22
CA LYS A 441 19.97 16.61 -22.93
C LYS A 441 18.64 16.41 -22.20
N ILE A 442 18.12 17.48 -21.62
CA ILE A 442 16.90 17.48 -20.83
C ILE A 442 15.75 18.08 -21.62
N TYR A 443 14.60 17.47 -21.47
CA TYR A 443 13.33 17.86 -22.05
C TYR A 443 12.26 17.88 -20.97
N TYR A 444 11.15 18.52 -21.25
CA TYR A 444 9.93 18.34 -20.48
C TYR A 444 8.74 18.03 -21.39
N MET A 445 7.74 17.40 -20.79
CA MET A 445 6.49 17.00 -21.43
C MET A 445 5.34 17.55 -20.57
N PRO A 446 4.56 18.54 -21.08
CA PRO A 446 3.30 18.90 -20.45
C PRO A 446 2.33 17.73 -20.49
N LEU A 447 1.83 17.32 -19.32
CA LEU A 447 0.93 16.17 -19.18
C LEU A 447 -0.54 16.57 -19.20
N LYS A 448 -0.87 17.60 -18.42
CA LYS A 448 -2.25 18.04 -18.23
C LYS A 448 -2.33 19.49 -17.81
N LEU A 449 -3.40 20.13 -18.22
CA LEU A 449 -3.87 21.42 -17.69
C LEU A 449 -4.92 21.15 -16.62
N ASP A 450 -4.75 21.72 -15.44
CA ASP A 450 -5.66 21.56 -14.31
C ASP A 450 -5.91 22.90 -13.62
N TYR A 451 -6.88 22.94 -12.72
CA TYR A 451 -7.32 24.13 -12.03
C TYR A 451 -7.04 23.99 -10.54
N SER A 452 -6.42 25.00 -9.94
CA SER A 452 -6.15 25.01 -8.49
C SER A 452 -7.44 24.93 -7.69
N TYR A 453 -7.38 24.26 -6.53
CA TYR A 453 -8.52 24.06 -5.64
C TYR A 453 -9.15 25.40 -5.20
N PRO A 454 -10.49 25.46 -5.06
CA PRO A 454 -11.26 26.67 -4.78
C PRO A 454 -11.16 27.18 -3.34
N GLN A 455 -10.04 27.02 -2.66
CA GLN A 455 -9.80 27.70 -1.38
C GLN A 455 -9.18 29.10 -1.54
N ASP A 456 -8.62 29.36 -2.72
CA ASP A 456 -8.19 30.70 -3.12
C ASP A 456 -9.22 31.25 -4.10
N GLU A 457 -9.72 32.46 -3.90
CA GLU A 457 -10.80 33.12 -4.65
C GLU A 457 -10.53 33.30 -6.16
N GLU A 458 -9.37 32.93 -6.67
CA GLU A 458 -9.04 32.88 -8.09
C GLU A 458 -8.68 31.45 -8.51
N THR A 459 -9.49 30.87 -9.41
CA THR A 459 -9.17 29.60 -10.10
C THR A 459 -7.93 29.78 -10.99
N ALA A 460 -6.76 29.60 -10.41
CA ALA A 460 -5.52 29.68 -11.17
C ALA A 460 -5.27 28.37 -11.93
N ARG A 461 -5.09 28.48 -13.25
CA ARG A 461 -4.69 27.36 -14.11
C ARG A 461 -3.25 26.98 -13.85
N HIS A 462 -2.96 25.69 -13.98
CA HIS A 462 -1.59 25.19 -13.93
C HIS A 462 -1.40 24.00 -14.87
N ILE A 463 -0.17 23.83 -15.36
CA ILE A 463 0.25 22.68 -16.16
C ILE A 463 1.19 21.83 -15.36
N VAL A 464 0.86 20.54 -15.25
CA VAL A 464 1.73 19.52 -14.71
C VAL A 464 2.67 19.03 -15.80
N CYS A 465 3.96 18.98 -15.50
CA CYS A 465 5.02 18.57 -16.43
C CYS A 465 5.87 17.46 -15.84
N ILE A 466 6.30 16.51 -16.68
CA ILE A 466 7.37 15.58 -16.35
C ILE A 466 8.67 15.99 -17.05
N MET A 467 9.77 15.80 -16.35
CA MET A 467 11.12 16.03 -16.88
C MET A 467 11.65 14.73 -17.48
N LEU A 468 12.28 14.83 -18.64
CA LEU A 468 12.74 13.71 -19.44
C LEU A 468 14.20 13.85 -19.84
N GLU A 469 14.94 12.74 -19.84
CA GLU A 469 16.24 12.60 -20.47
C GLU A 469 16.06 11.91 -21.81
N GLN A 470 16.63 12.45 -22.87
CA GLN A 470 16.70 11.75 -24.14
C GLN A 470 17.76 10.65 -24.08
N LEU A 471 17.33 9.42 -24.34
CA LEU A 471 18.22 8.29 -24.54
C LEU A 471 18.67 8.28 -26.01
N GLY A 472 19.87 7.76 -26.29
CA GLY A 472 20.37 7.67 -27.67
C GLY A 472 19.38 6.90 -28.57
N THR A 473 19.38 7.20 -29.87
CA THR A 473 18.54 6.52 -30.87
C THR A 473 19.02 5.08 -31.06
N TRP A 474 18.46 4.16 -30.29
CA TRP A 474 18.64 2.73 -30.53
C TRP A 474 17.61 2.31 -31.57
N SER A 475 18.04 1.87 -32.77
CA SER A 475 17.32 1.13 -33.81
C SER A 475 15.79 1.29 -33.99
N THR A 476 15.11 2.04 -33.14
CA THR A 476 13.68 2.35 -33.20
C THR A 476 13.46 3.66 -33.95
N ARG A 477 12.38 3.75 -34.71
CA ARG A 477 12.01 4.96 -35.48
C ARG A 477 11.58 6.13 -34.60
N LEU A 478 11.34 5.92 -33.28
CA LEU A 478 10.86 6.92 -32.34
C LEU A 478 11.97 7.36 -31.38
N PRO A 479 12.02 8.64 -30.99
CA PRO A 479 12.90 9.11 -29.94
C PRO A 479 12.51 8.49 -28.59
N GLN A 480 13.52 7.98 -27.87
CA GLN A 480 13.33 7.33 -26.57
C GLN A 480 13.74 8.26 -25.44
N TYR A 481 12.95 8.22 -24.38
CA TYR A 481 13.13 9.05 -23.20
C TYR A 481 13.05 8.22 -21.92
N ARG A 482 13.70 8.75 -20.87
CA ARG A 482 13.58 8.29 -19.51
C ARG A 482 13.06 9.44 -18.63
N ARG A 483 12.10 9.15 -17.79
CA ARG A 483 11.61 10.11 -16.83
C ARG A 483 12.65 10.38 -15.74
N LEU A 484 12.76 11.64 -15.32
CA LEU A 484 13.72 12.12 -14.34
C LEU A 484 13.09 12.87 -13.18
N GLY A 485 11.88 13.40 -13.35
CA GLY A 485 11.26 14.23 -12.33
C GLY A 485 9.92 14.83 -12.75
N HIS A 486 9.45 15.72 -11.91
CA HIS A 486 8.14 16.34 -12.00
C HIS A 486 8.22 17.82 -11.58
N PHE A 487 7.43 18.68 -12.22
CA PHE A 487 7.25 20.08 -11.81
C PHE A 487 5.89 20.62 -12.28
N VAL A 488 5.50 21.78 -11.74
CA VAL A 488 4.22 22.43 -12.05
C VAL A 488 4.46 23.87 -12.46
N LEU A 489 3.83 24.29 -13.54
CA LEU A 489 3.82 25.68 -14.05
C LEU A 489 2.47 26.30 -13.72
N HIS A 490 2.47 27.41 -13.01
CA HIS A 490 1.24 28.14 -12.68
C HIS A 490 1.10 29.37 -13.58
N GLU A 491 -0.13 29.68 -13.97
CA GLU A 491 -0.45 30.89 -14.74
C GLU A 491 -0.01 32.19 -14.04
N ARG A 492 -0.15 32.23 -12.71
CA ARG A 492 0.30 33.36 -11.88
C ARG A 492 1.80 33.64 -11.94
N ASP A 493 2.61 32.69 -12.42
CA ASP A 493 4.04 32.82 -12.56
C ASP A 493 4.43 33.57 -13.84
N GLY A 494 3.44 34.02 -14.62
CA GLY A 494 3.64 34.79 -15.86
C GLY A 494 4.08 33.92 -17.05
N VAL A 495 3.96 32.61 -16.94
CA VAL A 495 4.20 31.65 -18.04
C VAL A 495 2.97 31.61 -18.94
N ASP A 496 3.18 31.68 -20.25
CA ASP A 496 2.11 31.53 -21.24
C ASP A 496 1.71 30.05 -21.36
N LEU A 497 0.73 29.65 -20.55
CA LEU A 497 0.23 28.28 -20.54
C LEU A 497 -0.49 27.90 -21.83
N ASP A 498 -1.14 28.85 -22.49
CA ASP A 498 -1.89 28.59 -23.74
C ASP A 498 -0.93 28.22 -24.87
N SER A 499 0.21 28.90 -24.97
CA SER A 499 1.27 28.52 -25.91
C SER A 499 1.75 27.08 -25.66
N LEU A 500 1.94 26.68 -24.42
CA LEU A 500 2.37 25.32 -24.08
C LEU A 500 1.33 24.23 -24.42
N CYS A 501 0.07 24.61 -24.52
CA CYS A 501 -1.01 23.68 -24.93
C CYS A 501 -1.04 23.41 -26.45
N VAL A 502 -0.47 24.30 -27.28
CA VAL A 502 -0.58 24.22 -28.74
C VAL A 502 0.74 24.00 -29.44
N GLU A 503 1.86 24.52 -28.92
CA GLU A 503 3.18 24.46 -29.54
C GLU A 503 4.23 23.78 -28.62
N PRO A 504 5.22 23.06 -29.17
CA PRO A 504 5.32 22.59 -30.57
C PRO A 504 4.24 21.57 -30.90
N LYS A 505 4.09 21.22 -32.18
CA LYS A 505 3.15 20.17 -32.63
C LYS A 505 3.44 18.86 -31.89
N MET A 506 2.38 18.12 -31.55
CA MET A 506 2.49 16.80 -30.95
C MET A 506 3.21 15.82 -31.88
N GLY A 507 4.12 15.05 -31.33
CA GLY A 507 4.80 13.95 -31.97
C GLY A 507 4.74 12.68 -31.11
N GLU A 508 5.10 11.53 -31.68
CA GLU A 508 5.19 10.31 -30.90
C GLU A 508 6.55 10.23 -30.19
N ALA A 509 6.52 9.92 -28.91
CA ALA A 509 7.66 9.73 -28.03
C ALA A 509 7.52 8.44 -27.25
N GLU A 510 8.60 7.66 -27.15
CA GLU A 510 8.62 6.43 -26.35
C GLU A 510 9.30 6.69 -25.02
N ILE A 511 8.61 6.38 -23.89
CA ILE A 511 9.19 6.43 -22.55
C ILE A 511 9.45 5.00 -22.08
N VAL A 512 10.67 4.73 -21.59
CA VAL A 512 11.14 3.42 -21.15
C VAL A 512 11.47 3.36 -19.68
#